data_29a69dddef788ed72365e8021448bdfa
#
_entry.id   29a69dddef788ed72365e8021448bdfa
#
_cell.length_a   1.000
_cell.length_b   1.000
_cell.length_c   1.000
_cell.angle_alpha   90.00
_cell.angle_beta   90.00
_cell.angle_gamma   90.00
#
_symmetry.space_group_name_H-M   'P 1'
#
loop_
_entity.id
_entity.type
_entity.pdbx_description
1 polymer ?
#
loop_
_entity_poly.entity_id
_entity_poly.type
_entity_poly.pdbx_seq_one_letter_code
_entity_poly.pdbx_strand_id
1 'polypeptide(L)'
;MTKNLPRPDVIITHESDLDGLVSGILLQRLAKALFNTDVRLEAYHYHGWRQRDLRESAGWVADLAFEPRMDRPNWAVIDHHATETLPKNATLIHNLEKSAGLLCYELCQLHGLTSPALDRLVHLNNISDIFLEDDPDFVIACDYANLVKTYGFWNLHALVNGQLEKLLDHALLEVMAVKRRIEDPIGLAWSRENVTEISPTVGFVDTVIGNNNLIVHQLLEQNITRFPVLITLFRRTSGMTIASLRSRNGEALKVAEKLQGGGHANASGATLPRSVKTNQDAINYLRQVLNPRREISEFNSLESVFDALEKERG
;
A
#
# COMPACT_ATOMS: atom_id res chain seq x y z
N MET A 1 3.42 -4.38 -28.97
CA MET A 1 2.72 -5.68 -29.10
C MET A 1 1.39 -5.56 -28.36
N THR A 2 0.28 -5.53 -29.09
CA THR A 2 -1.07 -5.57 -28.51
C THR A 2 -1.25 -6.93 -27.87
N LYS A 3 -1.18 -7.01 -26.54
CA LYS A 3 -1.55 -8.24 -25.83
C LYS A 3 -3.06 -8.39 -25.98
N ASN A 4 -3.53 -9.43 -26.64
CA ASN A 4 -4.94 -9.79 -26.66
C ASN A 4 -5.32 -10.20 -25.22
N LEU A 5 -5.99 -9.32 -24.52
CA LEU A 5 -6.52 -9.62 -23.19
C LEU A 5 -7.73 -10.54 -23.34
N PRO A 6 -7.85 -11.60 -22.53
CA PRO A 6 -9.03 -12.45 -22.51
C PRO A 6 -10.23 -11.68 -21.96
N ARG A 7 -11.44 -12.04 -22.40
CA ARG A 7 -12.68 -11.45 -21.83
C ARG A 7 -12.77 -11.83 -20.34
N PRO A 8 -12.86 -10.86 -19.42
CA PRO A 8 -12.93 -11.15 -18.00
C PRO A 8 -14.36 -11.41 -17.53
N ASP A 9 -14.51 -12.32 -16.54
CA ASP A 9 -15.73 -12.53 -15.76
C ASP A 9 -15.81 -11.56 -14.59
N VAL A 10 -14.63 -11.08 -14.12
CA VAL A 10 -14.49 -10.19 -12.99
C VAL A 10 -13.26 -9.29 -13.18
N ILE A 11 -13.35 -8.07 -12.69
CA ILE A 11 -12.21 -7.16 -12.50
C ILE A 11 -12.00 -7.02 -11.01
N ILE A 12 -10.75 -7.19 -10.56
CA ILE A 12 -10.38 -7.13 -9.15
C ILE A 12 -9.27 -6.10 -8.97
N THR A 13 -9.40 -5.26 -7.94
CA THR A 13 -8.43 -4.20 -7.67
C THR A 13 -8.21 -3.97 -6.18
N HIS A 14 -7.25 -3.12 -5.84
CA HIS A 14 -6.98 -2.69 -4.47
C HIS A 14 -8.02 -1.67 -4.00
N GLU A 15 -8.46 -1.78 -2.74
CA GLU A 15 -9.54 -0.94 -2.18
C GLU A 15 -9.03 0.30 -1.42
N SER A 16 -7.72 0.37 -1.14
CA SER A 16 -7.21 1.30 -0.13
C SER A 16 -6.82 2.67 -0.65
N ASP A 17 -6.67 2.85 -1.95
CA ASP A 17 -6.07 4.04 -2.54
C ASP A 17 -6.68 4.43 -3.89
N LEU A 18 -6.14 5.52 -4.44
CA LEU A 18 -6.58 6.08 -5.70
C LEU A 18 -6.19 5.18 -6.87
N ASP A 19 -5.03 4.52 -6.81
CA ASP A 19 -4.51 3.70 -7.91
C ASP A 19 -5.44 2.51 -8.18
N GLY A 20 -5.90 1.84 -7.13
CA GLY A 20 -6.90 0.80 -7.27
C GLY A 20 -8.23 1.30 -7.85
N LEU A 21 -8.70 2.49 -7.45
CA LEU A 21 -9.94 3.07 -7.98
C LEU A 21 -9.80 3.42 -9.47
N VAL A 22 -8.72 4.07 -9.86
CA VAL A 22 -8.42 4.44 -11.24
C VAL A 22 -8.27 3.19 -12.11
N SER A 23 -7.47 2.23 -11.67
CA SER A 23 -7.25 0.94 -12.36
C SER A 23 -8.56 0.19 -12.60
N GLY A 24 -9.38 0.05 -11.55
CA GLY A 24 -10.64 -0.70 -11.63
C GLY A 24 -11.61 -0.10 -12.65
N ILE A 25 -11.81 1.23 -12.61
CA ILE A 25 -12.73 1.90 -13.53
C ILE A 25 -12.18 1.90 -14.98
N LEU A 26 -10.88 2.10 -15.17
CA LEU A 26 -10.26 2.03 -16.49
C LEU A 26 -10.42 0.64 -17.11
N LEU A 27 -10.22 -0.42 -16.34
CA LEU A 27 -10.42 -1.79 -16.80
C LEU A 27 -11.89 -2.10 -17.10
N GLN A 28 -12.85 -1.55 -16.35
CA GLN A 28 -14.28 -1.67 -16.69
C GLN A 28 -14.58 -1.00 -18.05
N ARG A 29 -14.06 0.21 -18.30
CA ARG A 29 -14.19 0.90 -19.58
C ARG A 29 -13.55 0.09 -20.72
N LEU A 30 -12.36 -0.45 -20.49
CA LEU A 30 -11.65 -1.26 -21.47
C LEU A 30 -12.44 -2.55 -21.80
N ALA A 31 -12.95 -3.26 -20.80
CA ALA A 31 -13.76 -4.46 -21.00
C ALA A 31 -15.05 -4.15 -21.79
N LYS A 32 -15.69 -3.02 -21.47
CA LYS A 32 -16.87 -2.56 -22.23
C LYS A 32 -16.54 -2.26 -23.68
N ALA A 33 -15.42 -1.60 -23.95
CA ALA A 33 -14.98 -1.28 -25.32
C ALA A 33 -14.62 -2.53 -26.13
N LEU A 34 -13.89 -3.47 -25.52
CA LEU A 34 -13.40 -4.67 -26.21
C LEU A 34 -14.49 -5.73 -26.44
N PHE A 35 -15.38 -5.91 -25.45
CA PHE A 35 -16.29 -7.06 -25.42
C PHE A 35 -17.77 -6.67 -25.34
N ASN A 36 -18.08 -5.38 -25.35
CA ASN A 36 -19.43 -4.84 -25.13
C ASN A 36 -20.14 -5.42 -23.90
N THR A 37 -19.38 -5.66 -22.83
CA THR A 37 -19.86 -6.29 -21.59
C THR A 37 -19.57 -5.41 -20.40
N ASP A 38 -20.56 -5.22 -19.52
CA ASP A 38 -20.37 -4.62 -18.23
C ASP A 38 -19.86 -5.70 -17.27
N VAL A 39 -18.61 -5.53 -16.81
CA VAL A 39 -17.94 -6.49 -15.94
C VAL A 39 -18.01 -5.98 -14.50
N ARG A 40 -18.36 -6.86 -13.57
CA ARG A 40 -18.38 -6.52 -12.15
C ARG A 40 -16.98 -6.17 -11.66
N LEU A 41 -16.90 -5.11 -10.86
CA LEU A 41 -15.70 -4.72 -10.15
C LEU A 41 -15.77 -5.22 -8.70
N GLU A 42 -14.70 -5.81 -8.23
CA GLU A 42 -14.47 -6.14 -6.84
C GLU A 42 -13.18 -5.44 -6.38
N ALA A 43 -13.22 -4.85 -5.19
CA ALA A 43 -12.04 -4.23 -4.61
C ALA A 43 -11.76 -4.83 -3.24
N TYR A 44 -10.48 -5.07 -2.96
CA TYR A 44 -10.06 -5.75 -1.75
C TYR A 44 -8.88 -5.05 -1.09
N HIS A 45 -8.91 -4.99 0.21
CA HIS A 45 -7.71 -4.82 0.99
C HIS A 45 -6.88 -6.12 0.98
N TYR A 46 -5.58 -6.00 1.14
CA TYR A 46 -4.64 -7.12 1.06
C TYR A 46 -5.04 -8.35 1.89
N HIS A 47 -5.55 -8.17 3.12
CA HIS A 47 -6.01 -9.29 3.95
C HIS A 47 -7.25 -9.98 3.36
N GLY A 48 -8.23 -9.23 2.89
CA GLY A 48 -9.42 -9.77 2.24
C GLY A 48 -9.08 -10.45 0.92
N TRP A 49 -8.15 -9.85 0.17
CA TRP A 49 -7.65 -10.42 -1.08
C TRP A 49 -7.04 -11.82 -0.88
N ARG A 50 -6.19 -12.00 0.12
CA ARG A 50 -5.60 -13.32 0.41
C ARG A 50 -6.63 -14.39 0.74
N GLN A 51 -7.79 -14.04 1.26
CA GLN A 51 -8.86 -14.96 1.63
C GLN A 51 -9.88 -15.19 0.53
N ARG A 52 -9.83 -14.39 -0.54
CA ARG A 52 -10.78 -14.51 -1.64
C ARG A 52 -10.45 -15.72 -2.52
N ASP A 53 -11.42 -16.64 -2.68
CA ASP A 53 -11.32 -17.74 -3.61
C ASP A 53 -11.42 -17.25 -5.06
N LEU A 54 -10.52 -17.75 -5.92
CA LEU A 54 -10.55 -17.45 -7.35
C LEU A 54 -11.33 -18.52 -8.08
N ARG A 55 -12.63 -18.34 -8.25
CA ARG A 55 -13.53 -19.32 -8.86
C ARG A 55 -13.84 -19.03 -10.32
N GLU A 56 -13.60 -17.83 -10.78
CA GLU A 56 -13.87 -17.38 -12.13
C GLU A 56 -12.95 -18.05 -13.16
N SER A 57 -13.47 -18.28 -14.37
CA SER A 57 -12.68 -18.85 -15.47
C SER A 57 -11.69 -17.84 -16.04
N ALA A 58 -12.04 -16.55 -16.03
CA ALA A 58 -11.24 -15.45 -16.53
C ALA A 58 -11.32 -14.24 -15.58
N GLY A 59 -10.22 -13.55 -15.36
CA GLY A 59 -10.19 -12.39 -14.48
C GLY A 59 -9.10 -11.39 -14.86
N TRP A 60 -9.37 -10.12 -14.63
CA TRP A 60 -8.36 -9.07 -14.67
C TRP A 60 -8.12 -8.57 -13.25
N VAL A 61 -6.86 -8.53 -12.86
CA VAL A 61 -6.43 -8.07 -11.54
C VAL A 61 -5.51 -6.87 -11.72
N ALA A 62 -5.77 -5.77 -11.03
CA ALA A 62 -4.93 -4.60 -11.06
C ALA A 62 -4.53 -4.15 -9.65
N ASP A 63 -3.32 -3.61 -9.51
CA ASP A 63 -2.82 -3.03 -8.26
C ASP A 63 -2.86 -4.01 -7.07
N LEU A 64 -2.59 -5.27 -7.37
CA LEU A 64 -2.42 -6.35 -6.40
C LEU A 64 -1.28 -7.25 -6.86
N ALA A 65 -0.26 -7.40 -6.02
CA ALA A 65 0.93 -8.16 -6.34
C ALA A 65 0.60 -9.56 -6.87
N PHE A 66 1.32 -9.97 -7.92
CA PHE A 66 1.11 -11.29 -8.50
C PHE A 66 1.33 -12.40 -7.48
N GLU A 67 0.37 -13.32 -7.41
CA GLU A 67 0.44 -14.52 -6.57
C GLU A 67 0.27 -15.79 -7.45
N PRO A 68 0.92 -16.92 -7.12
CA PRO A 68 0.83 -18.16 -7.91
C PRO A 68 -0.58 -18.65 -8.19
N ARG A 69 -1.56 -18.37 -7.32
CA ARG A 69 -2.98 -18.75 -7.53
C ARG A 69 -3.65 -18.00 -8.68
N MET A 70 -3.06 -16.87 -9.14
CA MET A 70 -3.49 -16.11 -10.31
C MET A 70 -2.87 -16.65 -11.61
N ASP A 71 -1.88 -17.57 -11.55
CA ASP A 71 -1.22 -18.13 -12.73
C ASP A 71 -2.14 -19.13 -13.47
N ARG A 72 -3.20 -18.62 -14.06
CA ARG A 72 -4.24 -19.37 -14.73
C ARG A 72 -4.42 -18.87 -16.17
N PRO A 73 -4.74 -19.76 -17.14
CA PRO A 73 -5.16 -19.34 -18.47
C PRO A 73 -6.33 -18.34 -18.37
N ASN A 74 -6.37 -17.37 -19.28
CA ASN A 74 -7.40 -16.32 -19.32
C ASN A 74 -7.41 -15.35 -18.12
N TRP A 75 -6.34 -15.34 -17.31
CA TRP A 75 -6.13 -14.31 -16.30
C TRP A 75 -5.10 -13.29 -16.78
N ALA A 76 -5.34 -12.02 -16.46
CA ALA A 76 -4.39 -10.93 -16.70
C ALA A 76 -4.16 -10.19 -15.39
N VAL A 77 -2.88 -9.92 -15.08
CA VAL A 77 -2.46 -9.14 -13.91
C VAL A 77 -1.73 -7.91 -14.42
N ILE A 78 -2.20 -6.74 -13.99
CA ILE A 78 -1.65 -5.42 -14.32
C ILE A 78 -1.17 -4.81 -13.01
N ASP A 79 0.13 -4.82 -12.77
CA ASP A 79 0.65 -4.50 -11.45
C ASP A 79 2.04 -3.84 -11.49
N HIS A 80 2.40 -3.18 -10.40
CA HIS A 80 3.68 -2.51 -10.24
C HIS A 80 4.44 -2.91 -8.96
N HIS A 81 3.87 -3.79 -8.15
CA HIS A 81 4.54 -4.28 -6.95
C HIS A 81 5.69 -5.24 -7.28
N ALA A 82 6.70 -5.29 -6.41
CA ALA A 82 7.77 -6.28 -6.55
C ALA A 82 7.19 -7.70 -6.54
N THR A 83 7.62 -8.52 -7.50
CA THR A 83 7.21 -9.92 -7.61
C THR A 83 8.42 -10.82 -7.76
N GLU A 84 8.46 -11.91 -6.99
CA GLU A 84 9.55 -12.89 -7.04
C GLU A 84 9.33 -13.96 -8.13
N THR A 85 8.08 -14.12 -8.57
CA THR A 85 7.70 -15.17 -9.50
C THR A 85 7.04 -14.60 -10.75
N LEU A 86 7.36 -15.17 -11.91
CA LEU A 86 6.71 -14.84 -13.17
C LEU A 86 5.65 -15.88 -13.52
N PRO A 87 4.48 -15.48 -14.04
CA PRO A 87 3.46 -16.41 -14.47
C PRO A 87 3.91 -17.23 -15.68
N LYS A 88 3.39 -18.46 -15.75
CA LYS A 88 3.54 -19.35 -16.92
C LYS A 88 2.33 -19.31 -17.83
N ASN A 89 1.14 -19.11 -17.27
CA ASN A 89 -0.15 -19.20 -17.94
C ASN A 89 -0.88 -17.85 -18.01
N ALA A 90 -0.82 -17.06 -16.94
CA ALA A 90 -1.46 -15.74 -16.90
C ALA A 90 -0.69 -14.69 -17.70
N THR A 91 -1.41 -13.70 -18.20
CA THR A 91 -0.77 -12.51 -18.78
C THR A 91 -0.34 -11.57 -17.67
N LEU A 92 0.94 -11.21 -17.62
CA LEU A 92 1.46 -10.20 -16.70
C LEU A 92 1.86 -8.94 -17.48
N ILE A 93 1.33 -7.78 -17.07
CA ILE A 93 1.71 -6.44 -17.49
C ILE A 93 2.26 -5.77 -16.25
N HIS A 94 3.57 -5.58 -16.20
CA HIS A 94 4.27 -5.19 -14.98
C HIS A 94 5.35 -4.15 -15.26
N ASN A 95 5.40 -3.14 -14.40
CA ASN A 95 6.46 -2.14 -14.41
C ASN A 95 6.55 -1.47 -13.03
N LEU A 96 7.72 -1.51 -12.40
CA LEU A 96 7.98 -0.94 -11.07
C LEU A 96 8.01 0.60 -11.04
N GLU A 97 8.17 1.24 -12.20
CA GLU A 97 8.32 2.70 -12.35
C GLU A 97 7.01 3.40 -12.70
N LYS A 98 5.89 2.66 -12.75
CA LYS A 98 4.57 3.16 -13.11
C LYS A 98 3.54 2.62 -12.15
N SER A 99 2.55 3.44 -11.79
CA SER A 99 1.39 2.95 -11.07
C SER A 99 0.56 1.95 -11.90
N ALA A 100 -0.21 1.10 -11.26
CA ALA A 100 -1.10 0.18 -11.98
C ALA A 100 -2.16 0.93 -12.80
N GLY A 101 -2.63 2.08 -12.32
CA GLY A 101 -3.54 2.97 -13.05
C GLY A 101 -2.94 3.49 -14.35
N LEU A 102 -1.65 3.86 -14.36
CA LEU A 102 -0.98 4.26 -15.58
C LEU A 102 -0.85 3.08 -16.55
N LEU A 103 -0.50 1.88 -16.07
CA LEU A 103 -0.44 0.68 -16.91
C LEU A 103 -1.82 0.33 -17.51
N CYS A 104 -2.89 0.42 -16.73
CA CYS A 104 -4.26 0.24 -17.20
C CYS A 104 -4.64 1.30 -18.25
N TYR A 105 -4.19 2.54 -18.05
CA TYR A 105 -4.46 3.62 -19.00
C TYR A 105 -3.73 3.43 -20.32
N GLU A 106 -2.48 2.98 -20.30
CA GLU A 106 -1.74 2.63 -21.52
C GLU A 106 -2.48 1.56 -22.34
N LEU A 107 -3.13 0.60 -21.70
CA LEU A 107 -4.02 -0.35 -22.39
C LEU A 107 -5.25 0.35 -22.98
N CYS A 108 -5.86 1.26 -22.25
CA CYS A 108 -6.98 2.07 -22.76
C CYS A 108 -6.57 2.91 -23.96
N GLN A 109 -5.38 3.51 -23.97
CA GLN A 109 -4.84 4.30 -25.07
C GLN A 109 -4.70 3.48 -26.36
N LEU A 110 -4.30 2.21 -26.29
CA LEU A 110 -4.22 1.33 -27.45
C LEU A 110 -5.58 1.11 -28.13
N HIS A 111 -6.68 1.40 -27.44
CA HIS A 111 -8.04 1.26 -27.94
C HIS A 111 -8.78 2.59 -28.09
N GLY A 112 -8.04 3.71 -28.08
CA GLY A 112 -8.61 5.05 -28.29
C GLY A 112 -9.43 5.58 -27.12
N LEU A 113 -9.35 4.97 -25.95
CA LEU A 113 -10.07 5.40 -24.73
C LEU A 113 -9.23 6.45 -23.97
N THR A 114 -9.09 7.62 -24.57
CA THR A 114 -8.27 8.73 -24.07
C THR A 114 -9.04 10.03 -24.02
N SER A 115 -8.62 10.91 -23.13
CA SER A 115 -9.04 12.31 -23.12
C SER A 115 -8.01 13.14 -22.34
N PRO A 116 -7.87 14.45 -22.61
CA PRO A 116 -6.98 15.31 -21.83
C PRO A 116 -7.27 15.27 -20.31
N ALA A 117 -8.53 15.09 -19.95
CA ALA A 117 -8.92 14.95 -18.56
C ALA A 117 -8.44 13.63 -17.93
N LEU A 118 -8.53 12.53 -18.67
CA LEU A 118 -7.94 11.25 -18.21
C LEU A 118 -6.43 11.30 -18.14
N ASP A 119 -5.76 11.89 -19.15
CA ASP A 119 -4.30 12.08 -19.12
C ASP A 119 -3.88 12.78 -17.85
N ARG A 120 -4.57 13.88 -17.49
CA ARG A 120 -4.31 14.65 -16.28
C ARG A 120 -4.54 13.84 -15.00
N LEU A 121 -5.66 13.15 -14.89
CA LEU A 121 -6.00 12.38 -13.69
C LEU A 121 -5.04 11.21 -13.49
N VAL A 122 -4.72 10.48 -14.55
CA VAL A 122 -3.79 9.35 -14.49
C VAL A 122 -2.38 9.81 -14.16
N HIS A 123 -1.94 10.97 -14.67
CA HIS A 123 -0.68 11.58 -14.29
C HIS A 123 -0.64 11.88 -12.80
N LEU A 124 -1.65 12.53 -12.23
CA LEU A 124 -1.74 12.81 -10.79
C LEU A 124 -1.77 11.53 -9.96
N ASN A 125 -2.52 10.52 -10.40
CA ASN A 125 -2.52 9.22 -9.77
C ASN A 125 -1.11 8.60 -9.73
N ASN A 126 -0.43 8.57 -10.86
CA ASN A 126 0.91 8.00 -10.97
C ASN A 126 1.91 8.72 -10.07
N ILE A 127 1.92 10.05 -10.06
CA ILE A 127 2.82 10.83 -9.21
C ILE A 127 2.62 10.49 -7.73
N SER A 128 1.38 10.44 -7.26
CA SER A 128 1.10 10.20 -5.84
C SER A 128 1.36 8.77 -5.42
N ASP A 129 1.16 7.83 -6.31
CA ASP A 129 1.26 6.40 -6.02
C ASP A 129 2.71 5.93 -5.92
N ILE A 130 3.53 6.24 -6.92
CA ILE A 130 4.97 5.91 -6.91
C ILE A 130 5.83 7.01 -6.26
N PHE A 131 5.18 8.03 -5.66
CA PHE A 131 5.79 9.06 -4.84
C PHE A 131 6.86 9.89 -5.56
N LEU A 132 6.51 10.48 -6.71
CA LEU A 132 7.38 11.38 -7.48
C LEU A 132 7.38 12.79 -6.90
N GLU A 133 8.10 13.00 -5.81
CA GLU A 133 8.10 14.25 -5.03
C GLU A 133 8.68 15.47 -5.76
N ASP A 134 9.56 15.23 -6.73
CA ASP A 134 10.14 16.28 -7.56
C ASP A 134 9.18 16.82 -8.64
N ASP A 135 8.04 16.14 -8.85
CA ASP A 135 7.03 16.61 -9.80
C ASP A 135 6.29 17.85 -9.26
N PRO A 136 6.16 18.94 -10.05
CA PRO A 136 5.47 20.15 -9.61
C PRO A 136 4.03 19.92 -9.18
N ASP A 137 3.39 18.87 -9.63
CA ASP A 137 2.02 18.50 -9.28
C ASP A 137 1.91 17.57 -8.07
N PHE A 138 3.03 17.15 -7.46
CA PHE A 138 3.05 16.16 -6.38
C PHE A 138 2.12 16.51 -5.21
N VAL A 139 2.13 17.77 -4.78
CA VAL A 139 1.30 18.25 -3.67
C VAL A 139 -0.20 18.11 -4.00
N ILE A 140 -0.59 18.45 -5.22
CA ILE A 140 -1.97 18.30 -5.70
C ILE A 140 -2.31 16.82 -5.84
N ALA A 141 -1.41 16.01 -6.38
CA ALA A 141 -1.57 14.58 -6.52
C ALA A 141 -1.85 13.89 -5.17
N CYS A 142 -1.17 14.32 -4.10
CA CYS A 142 -1.44 13.84 -2.74
C CYS A 142 -2.86 14.20 -2.25
N ASP A 143 -3.41 15.34 -2.63
CA ASP A 143 -4.80 15.69 -2.32
C ASP A 143 -5.78 14.72 -2.99
N TYR A 144 -5.53 14.33 -4.26
CA TYR A 144 -6.32 13.29 -4.95
C TYR A 144 -6.21 11.92 -4.27
N ALA A 145 -5.01 11.47 -3.92
CA ALA A 145 -4.81 10.22 -3.18
C ALA A 145 -5.55 10.21 -1.83
N ASN A 146 -5.63 11.35 -1.15
CA ASN A 146 -6.32 11.49 0.12
C ASN A 146 -7.86 11.41 0.00
N LEU A 147 -8.43 11.63 -1.19
CA LEU A 147 -9.88 11.46 -1.40
C LEU A 147 -10.32 10.04 -1.05
N VAL A 148 -9.63 9.01 -1.57
CA VAL A 148 -10.01 7.61 -1.30
C VAL A 148 -9.84 7.28 0.18
N LYS A 149 -8.74 7.73 0.80
CA LYS A 149 -8.51 7.52 2.23
C LYS A 149 -9.57 8.19 3.12
N THR A 150 -10.07 9.35 2.69
CA THR A 150 -11.03 10.13 3.47
C THR A 150 -12.47 9.68 3.25
N TYR A 151 -12.85 9.45 2.00
CA TYR A 151 -14.27 9.20 1.64
C TYR A 151 -14.55 7.72 1.35
N GLY A 152 -13.53 6.90 1.15
CA GLY A 152 -13.65 5.47 0.85
C GLY A 152 -13.87 5.16 -0.63
N PHE A 153 -13.31 4.05 -1.05
CA PHE A 153 -13.33 3.58 -2.45
C PHE A 153 -14.74 3.55 -3.05
N TRP A 154 -15.65 2.83 -2.41
CA TRP A 154 -17.00 2.60 -2.97
C TRP A 154 -17.86 3.87 -3.02
N ASN A 155 -17.66 4.79 -2.09
CA ASN A 155 -18.35 6.08 -2.13
C ASN A 155 -17.87 6.92 -3.32
N LEU A 156 -16.56 6.97 -3.58
CA LEU A 156 -16.03 7.67 -4.74
C LEU A 156 -16.37 6.95 -6.04
N HIS A 157 -16.34 5.62 -6.07
CA HIS A 157 -16.77 4.85 -7.23
C HIS A 157 -18.23 5.17 -7.61
N ALA A 158 -19.13 5.22 -6.62
CA ALA A 158 -20.52 5.61 -6.83
C ALA A 158 -20.65 7.07 -7.29
N LEU A 159 -19.87 7.98 -6.69
CA LEU A 159 -19.87 9.41 -7.03
C LEU A 159 -19.48 9.65 -8.48
N VAL A 160 -18.40 9.00 -8.96
CA VAL A 160 -17.93 9.18 -10.34
C VAL A 160 -18.78 8.42 -11.36
N ASN A 161 -19.46 7.36 -10.93
CA ASN A 161 -20.31 6.52 -11.77
C ASN A 161 -19.64 6.17 -13.12
N GLY A 162 -18.46 5.56 -13.05
CA GLY A 162 -17.67 5.19 -14.22
C GLY A 162 -16.97 6.34 -14.96
N GLN A 163 -17.15 7.61 -14.55
CA GLN A 163 -16.57 8.80 -15.17
C GLN A 163 -15.48 9.38 -14.27
N LEU A 164 -14.28 8.82 -14.33
CA LEU A 164 -13.11 9.24 -13.51
C LEU A 164 -12.83 10.74 -13.61
N GLU A 165 -13.07 11.32 -14.77
CA GLU A 165 -12.85 12.74 -15.08
C GLU A 165 -13.62 13.67 -14.14
N LYS A 166 -14.69 13.20 -13.52
CA LYS A 166 -15.45 13.95 -12.51
C LYS A 166 -14.67 14.23 -11.23
N LEU A 167 -13.56 13.51 -11.00
CA LEU A 167 -12.68 13.81 -9.87
C LEU A 167 -11.83 15.06 -10.11
N LEU A 168 -11.58 15.43 -11.39
CA LEU A 168 -10.83 16.65 -11.67
C LEU A 168 -11.63 17.87 -11.20
N ASP A 169 -10.94 18.77 -10.48
CA ASP A 169 -11.50 19.99 -9.92
C ASP A 169 -12.79 19.77 -9.08
N HIS A 170 -12.96 18.56 -8.54
CA HIS A 170 -14.10 18.24 -7.69
C HIS A 170 -14.04 19.03 -6.37
N ALA A 171 -15.19 19.57 -5.91
CA ALA A 171 -15.25 20.40 -4.70
C ALA A 171 -14.66 19.73 -3.44
N LEU A 172 -14.63 18.40 -3.36
CA LEU A 172 -13.97 17.68 -2.27
C LEU A 172 -12.45 17.91 -2.22
N LEU A 173 -11.81 18.31 -3.32
CA LEU A 173 -10.38 18.66 -3.35
C LEU A 173 -10.10 19.92 -2.57
N GLU A 174 -11.01 20.88 -2.53
CA GLU A 174 -10.88 22.07 -1.67
C GLU A 174 -10.80 21.67 -0.20
N VAL A 175 -11.59 20.66 0.20
CA VAL A 175 -11.52 20.11 1.56
C VAL A 175 -10.17 19.47 1.82
N MET A 176 -9.64 18.71 0.85
CA MET A 176 -8.29 18.09 0.98
C MET A 176 -7.20 19.15 1.08
N ALA A 177 -7.24 20.18 0.25
CA ALA A 177 -6.27 21.28 0.29
C ALA A 177 -6.32 22.05 1.62
N VAL A 178 -7.52 22.28 2.18
CA VAL A 178 -7.68 22.90 3.51
C VAL A 178 -7.12 22.01 4.60
N LYS A 179 -7.46 20.71 4.59
CA LYS A 179 -6.90 19.72 5.55
C LYS A 179 -5.38 19.73 5.50
N ARG A 180 -4.78 19.58 4.35
CA ARG A 180 -3.33 19.59 4.17
C ARG A 180 -2.71 20.87 4.72
N ARG A 181 -3.25 22.05 4.37
CA ARG A 181 -2.72 23.35 4.81
C ARG A 181 -2.78 23.56 6.33
N ILE A 182 -3.80 22.99 6.99
CA ILE A 182 -4.04 23.19 8.42
C ILE A 182 -3.49 22.02 9.25
N GLU A 183 -3.84 20.80 8.88
CA GLU A 183 -3.55 19.60 9.68
C GLU A 183 -2.09 19.18 9.57
N ASP A 184 -1.48 19.20 8.37
CA ASP A 184 -0.12 18.69 8.19
C ASP A 184 0.94 19.45 8.98
N PRO A 185 0.96 20.80 9.04
CA PRO A 185 1.92 21.53 9.88
C PRO A 185 1.75 21.23 11.37
N ILE A 186 0.50 21.10 11.83
CA ILE A 186 0.20 20.76 13.24
C ILE A 186 0.69 19.34 13.54
N GLY A 187 0.36 18.40 12.64
CA GLY A 187 0.78 17.00 12.78
C GLY A 187 2.29 16.84 12.73
N LEU A 188 2.99 17.57 11.85
CA LEU A 188 4.45 17.56 11.77
C LEU A 188 5.08 18.11 13.07
N ALA A 189 4.58 19.22 13.58
CA ALA A 189 5.09 19.82 14.83
C ALA A 189 4.92 18.85 16.01
N TRP A 190 3.77 18.23 16.14
CA TRP A 190 3.52 17.18 17.14
C TRP A 190 4.45 15.99 16.96
N SER A 191 4.55 15.47 15.75
CA SER A 191 5.30 14.24 15.45
C SER A 191 6.80 14.39 15.70
N ARG A 192 7.36 15.59 15.51
CA ARG A 192 8.77 15.88 15.83
C ARG A 192 9.13 15.54 17.28
N GLU A 193 8.24 15.82 18.20
CA GLU A 193 8.46 15.67 19.64
C GLU A 193 7.97 14.30 20.17
N ASN A 194 7.21 13.56 19.35
CA ASN A 194 6.53 12.34 19.75
C ASN A 194 6.99 11.12 18.94
N VAL A 195 8.31 10.95 18.79
CA VAL A 195 8.90 9.73 18.20
C VAL A 195 9.36 8.81 19.33
N THR A 196 8.78 7.62 19.37
CA THR A 196 9.12 6.59 20.36
C THR A 196 10.08 5.56 19.73
N GLU A 197 11.18 5.27 20.41
CA GLU A 197 12.09 4.21 19.98
C GLU A 197 11.43 2.83 20.10
N ILE A 198 11.44 2.10 18.99
CA ILE A 198 11.06 0.67 18.93
C ILE A 198 12.31 -0.21 18.96
N SER A 199 13.28 0.09 18.10
CA SER A 199 14.59 -0.57 18.04
C SER A 199 15.66 0.48 17.69
N PRO A 200 16.95 0.16 17.70
CA PRO A 200 18.00 1.11 17.30
C PRO A 200 17.81 1.73 15.91
N THR A 201 17.09 1.04 15.02
CA THR A 201 16.88 1.47 13.62
C THR A 201 15.43 1.79 13.31
N VAL A 202 14.49 1.64 14.26
CA VAL A 202 13.06 1.82 14.02
C VAL A 202 12.44 2.74 15.06
N GLY A 203 11.82 3.82 14.61
CA GLY A 203 11.00 4.73 15.43
C GLY A 203 9.50 4.54 15.17
N PHE A 204 8.69 4.72 16.18
CA PHE A 204 7.24 4.82 16.08
C PHE A 204 6.84 6.29 16.19
N VAL A 205 6.04 6.76 15.25
CA VAL A 205 5.50 8.12 15.22
C VAL A 205 4.02 8.07 15.49
N ASP A 206 3.60 8.70 16.58
CA ASP A 206 2.18 8.86 16.88
C ASP A 206 1.66 10.13 16.18
N THR A 207 1.17 9.96 14.97
CA THR A 207 0.58 11.06 14.20
C THR A 207 -0.88 11.24 14.61
N VAL A 208 -1.18 12.33 15.29
CA VAL A 208 -2.53 12.60 15.79
C VAL A 208 -3.43 13.26 14.76
N ILE A 209 -2.85 13.97 13.79
CA ILE A 209 -3.56 14.71 12.73
C ILE A 209 -2.65 14.90 11.50
N GLY A 210 -3.25 15.09 10.34
CA GLY A 210 -2.57 15.33 9.07
C GLY A 210 -2.30 14.06 8.26
N ASN A 211 -1.62 14.23 7.13
CA ASN A 211 -1.25 13.10 6.27
C ASN A 211 -0.02 12.38 6.81
N ASN A 212 -0.24 11.22 7.43
CA ASN A 212 0.82 10.41 8.04
C ASN A 212 1.99 10.13 7.08
N ASN A 213 1.70 9.86 5.81
CA ASN A 213 2.74 9.53 4.84
C ASN A 213 3.64 10.74 4.55
N LEU A 214 3.05 11.93 4.34
CA LEU A 214 3.81 13.16 4.11
C LEU A 214 4.57 13.61 5.35
N ILE A 215 3.95 13.52 6.53
CA ILE A 215 4.59 13.87 7.81
C ILE A 215 5.81 12.99 8.05
N VAL A 216 5.65 11.68 7.91
CA VAL A 216 6.77 10.72 8.11
C VAL A 216 7.86 10.93 7.07
N HIS A 217 7.48 11.17 5.82
CA HIS A 217 8.44 11.50 4.76
C HIS A 217 9.26 12.74 5.13
N GLN A 218 8.62 13.84 5.54
CA GLN A 218 9.31 15.07 5.97
C GLN A 218 10.23 14.84 7.17
N LEU A 219 9.81 14.03 8.15
CA LEU A 219 10.66 13.68 9.31
C LEU A 219 11.93 12.96 8.87
N LEU A 220 11.83 12.07 7.88
CA LEU A 220 12.96 11.35 7.31
C LEU A 220 13.84 12.27 6.47
N GLU A 221 13.27 13.02 5.52
CA GLU A 221 14.01 13.89 4.61
C GLU A 221 14.77 15.01 5.33
N GLN A 222 14.16 15.61 6.32
CA GLN A 222 14.79 16.67 7.12
C GLN A 222 15.75 16.13 8.20
N ASN A 223 15.95 14.81 8.28
CA ASN A 223 16.77 14.13 9.31
C ASN A 223 16.39 14.54 10.75
N ILE A 224 15.10 14.74 11.00
CA ILE A 224 14.61 15.17 12.31
C ILE A 224 14.79 14.06 13.34
N THR A 225 14.77 12.81 12.90
CA THR A 225 14.94 11.65 13.75
C THR A 225 16.19 10.85 13.34
N ARG A 226 16.77 10.12 14.29
CA ARG A 226 17.91 9.22 14.04
C ARG A 226 17.51 7.88 13.40
N PHE A 227 16.21 7.59 13.32
CA PHE A 227 15.72 6.30 12.88
C PHE A 227 15.60 6.26 11.36
N PRO A 228 16.26 5.33 10.66
CA PRO A 228 16.11 5.16 9.21
C PRO A 228 14.74 4.63 8.80
N VAL A 229 14.00 3.96 9.71
CA VAL A 229 12.65 3.49 9.47
C VAL A 229 11.70 4.10 10.49
N LEU A 230 10.59 4.66 10.00
CA LEU A 230 9.51 5.17 10.83
C LEU A 230 8.23 4.38 10.61
N ILE A 231 7.54 4.06 11.71
CA ILE A 231 6.25 3.36 11.71
C ILE A 231 5.17 4.29 12.20
N THR A 232 4.06 4.35 11.49
CA THR A 232 2.79 4.93 11.95
C THR A 232 1.71 3.87 12.01
N LEU A 233 0.62 4.13 12.73
CA LEU A 233 -0.51 3.23 12.83
C LEU A 233 -1.73 3.80 12.13
N PHE A 234 -2.42 2.92 11.44
CA PHE A 234 -3.72 3.19 10.86
C PHE A 234 -4.75 2.17 11.39
N ARG A 235 -5.84 2.66 11.96
CA ARG A 235 -6.91 1.80 12.45
C ARG A 235 -8.08 1.79 11.49
N ARG A 236 -8.51 0.60 11.13
CA ARG A 236 -9.70 0.41 10.30
C ARG A 236 -10.95 0.32 11.15
N THR A 237 -12.08 0.64 10.55
CA THR A 237 -13.42 0.45 11.16
C THR A 237 -13.68 -1.00 11.57
N SER A 238 -13.05 -1.98 10.93
CA SER A 238 -13.07 -3.40 11.29
C SER A 238 -12.32 -3.74 12.58
N GLY A 239 -11.69 -2.76 13.24
CA GLY A 239 -10.87 -2.95 14.45
C GLY A 239 -9.45 -3.48 14.19
N MET A 240 -9.06 -3.68 12.93
CA MET A 240 -7.68 -4.06 12.59
C MET A 240 -6.75 -2.86 12.64
N THR A 241 -5.56 -3.06 13.19
CA THR A 241 -4.48 -2.06 13.23
C THR A 241 -3.45 -2.41 12.15
N ILE A 242 -3.12 -1.43 11.31
CA ILE A 242 -2.10 -1.54 10.27
C ILE A 242 -0.91 -0.69 10.68
N ALA A 243 0.27 -1.27 10.65
CA ALA A 243 1.53 -0.55 10.71
C ALA A 243 1.91 -0.12 9.29
N SER A 244 2.06 1.19 9.07
CA SER A 244 2.61 1.76 7.84
C SER A 244 4.06 2.12 8.10
N LEU A 245 4.96 1.64 7.24
CA LEU A 245 6.40 1.80 7.40
C LEU A 245 6.95 2.64 6.25
N ARG A 246 7.83 3.56 6.60
CA ARG A 246 8.55 4.41 5.64
C ARG A 246 10.04 4.41 5.95
N SER A 247 10.87 4.45 4.89
CA SER A 247 12.32 4.62 4.98
C SER A 247 12.82 5.38 3.77
N ARG A 248 14.08 5.82 3.80
CA ARG A 248 14.72 6.52 2.67
C ARG A 248 15.51 5.57 1.77
N ASN A 249 16.10 4.52 2.34
CA ASN A 249 17.11 3.71 1.67
C ASN A 249 16.69 2.24 1.53
N GLY A 250 15.38 1.95 1.50
CA GLY A 250 14.85 0.62 1.23
C GLY A 250 14.71 -0.29 2.45
N GLU A 251 14.86 0.22 3.67
CA GLU A 251 14.81 -0.61 4.87
C GLU A 251 13.38 -0.98 5.30
N ALA A 252 12.36 -0.21 4.86
CA ALA A 252 10.98 -0.39 5.30
C ALA A 252 10.45 -1.79 4.97
N LEU A 253 10.72 -2.31 3.77
CA LEU A 253 10.27 -3.64 3.36
C LEU A 253 10.84 -4.74 4.28
N LYS A 254 12.15 -4.70 4.58
CA LYS A 254 12.79 -5.68 5.45
C LYS A 254 12.23 -5.69 6.87
N VAL A 255 11.76 -4.53 7.36
CA VAL A 255 11.10 -4.43 8.66
C VAL A 255 9.67 -4.95 8.58
N ALA A 256 8.94 -4.64 7.49
CA ALA A 256 7.59 -5.12 7.26
C ALA A 256 7.52 -6.66 7.14
N GLU A 257 8.49 -7.28 6.46
CA GLU A 257 8.61 -8.74 6.34
C GLU A 257 8.71 -9.43 7.70
N LYS A 258 9.46 -8.86 8.67
CA LYS A 258 9.52 -9.37 10.05
C LYS A 258 8.16 -9.32 10.76
N LEU A 259 7.27 -8.42 10.32
CA LEU A 259 5.90 -8.28 10.79
C LEU A 259 4.89 -9.05 9.91
N GLN A 260 5.37 -9.93 9.02
CA GLN A 260 4.57 -10.67 8.03
C GLN A 260 3.79 -9.74 7.08
N GLY A 261 4.36 -8.58 6.80
CA GLY A 261 3.86 -7.58 5.88
C GLY A 261 4.55 -7.61 4.52
N GLY A 262 4.38 -6.55 3.75
CA GLY A 262 4.97 -6.37 2.44
C GLY A 262 4.77 -4.94 1.91
N GLY A 263 5.12 -4.72 0.66
CA GLY A 263 5.03 -3.43 -0.04
C GLY A 263 6.28 -3.11 -0.84
N HIS A 264 6.59 -1.83 -0.97
CA HIS A 264 7.78 -1.34 -1.66
C HIS A 264 8.96 -1.14 -0.69
N ALA A 265 10.17 -1.06 -1.23
CA ALA A 265 11.40 -0.89 -0.44
C ALA A 265 11.31 0.26 0.59
N ASN A 266 10.79 1.42 0.18
CA ASN A 266 10.66 2.61 1.04
C ASN A 266 9.26 2.79 1.64
N ALA A 267 8.25 2.01 1.23
CA ALA A 267 6.86 2.16 1.64
C ALA A 267 6.20 0.80 1.78
N SER A 268 6.08 0.32 2.99
CA SER A 268 5.57 -1.01 3.30
C SER A 268 4.51 -0.96 4.39
N GLY A 269 3.79 -2.05 4.57
CA GLY A 269 2.78 -2.17 5.60
C GLY A 269 2.68 -3.57 6.18
N ALA A 270 2.18 -3.66 7.41
CA ALA A 270 1.89 -4.95 8.04
C ALA A 270 0.60 -4.86 8.86
N THR A 271 -0.21 -5.91 8.85
CA THR A 271 -1.39 -6.01 9.71
C THR A 271 -0.96 -6.56 11.07
N LEU A 272 -1.18 -5.79 12.12
CA LEU A 272 -0.86 -6.22 13.47
C LEU A 272 -1.90 -7.20 14.01
N PRO A 273 -1.53 -8.05 14.98
CA PRO A 273 -2.45 -8.99 15.62
C PRO A 273 -3.70 -8.30 16.19
N ARG A 274 -4.83 -9.01 16.19
CA ARG A 274 -6.11 -8.49 16.73
C ARG A 274 -6.07 -8.12 18.21
N SER A 275 -5.07 -8.61 18.95
CA SER A 275 -4.82 -8.24 20.35
C SER A 275 -4.28 -6.82 20.51
N VAL A 276 -3.73 -6.22 19.45
CA VAL A 276 -3.19 -4.86 19.43
C VAL A 276 -4.35 -3.87 19.26
N LYS A 277 -4.78 -3.28 20.37
CA LYS A 277 -5.93 -2.35 20.40
C LYS A 277 -5.56 -0.91 20.72
N THR A 278 -4.42 -0.69 21.33
CA THR A 278 -3.92 0.64 21.72
C THR A 278 -2.56 0.92 21.10
N ASN A 279 -2.12 2.18 21.07
CA ASN A 279 -0.77 2.52 20.63
C ASN A 279 0.28 1.84 21.53
N GLN A 280 -0.01 1.73 22.84
CA GLN A 280 0.89 1.05 23.77
C GLN A 280 1.01 -0.45 23.47
N ASP A 281 -0.10 -1.13 23.12
CA ASP A 281 -0.06 -2.54 22.70
C ASP A 281 0.80 -2.70 21.45
N ALA A 282 0.66 -1.77 20.48
CA ALA A 282 1.46 -1.78 19.26
C ALA A 282 2.95 -1.59 19.55
N ILE A 283 3.31 -0.61 20.38
CA ILE A 283 4.70 -0.35 20.79
C ILE A 283 5.30 -1.60 21.45
N ASN A 284 4.57 -2.24 22.37
CA ASN A 284 5.01 -3.45 23.05
C ASN A 284 5.21 -4.61 22.06
N TYR A 285 4.24 -4.84 21.17
CA TYR A 285 4.33 -5.86 20.14
C TYR A 285 5.50 -5.62 19.17
N LEU A 286 5.62 -4.40 18.66
CA LEU A 286 6.70 -4.03 17.73
C LEU A 286 8.08 -4.22 18.40
N ARG A 287 8.24 -3.80 19.65
CA ARG A 287 9.48 -4.02 20.41
C ARG A 287 9.80 -5.50 20.58
N GLN A 288 8.80 -6.32 20.88
CA GLN A 288 9.00 -7.76 21.02
C GLN A 288 9.44 -8.41 19.73
N VAL A 289 8.86 -8.05 18.58
CA VAL A 289 9.18 -8.65 17.29
C VAL A 289 10.48 -8.11 16.71
N LEU A 290 10.74 -6.82 16.85
CA LEU A 290 11.90 -6.17 16.20
C LEU A 290 13.16 -6.15 17.07
N ASN A 291 13.03 -6.43 18.38
CA ASN A 291 14.14 -6.67 19.29
C ASN A 291 14.00 -8.05 19.94
N PRO A 292 14.13 -9.15 19.21
CA PRO A 292 14.12 -10.45 19.84
C PRO A 292 15.24 -10.47 20.88
N ARG A 293 14.91 -10.84 22.10
CA ARG A 293 15.90 -11.09 23.13
C ARG A 293 16.87 -12.11 22.54
N ARG A 294 18.18 -11.80 22.51
CA ARG A 294 19.18 -12.84 22.26
C ARG A 294 18.91 -13.90 23.33
N GLU A 295 18.53 -15.10 22.89
CA GLU A 295 18.63 -16.24 23.77
C GLU A 295 20.08 -16.26 24.24
N ILE A 296 20.29 -16.06 25.53
CA ILE A 296 21.58 -16.26 26.16
C ILE A 296 21.74 -17.78 26.12
N SER A 297 22.38 -18.26 25.06
CA SER A 297 22.72 -19.65 24.89
C SER A 297 23.97 -19.97 25.76
N GLU A 298 23.86 -19.76 27.06
CA GLU A 298 24.90 -20.28 27.98
C GLU A 298 24.65 -21.75 28.35
N PHE A 299 23.47 -22.28 28.05
CA PHE A 299 23.18 -23.69 28.32
C PHE A 299 22.58 -24.36 27.05
N ASN A 300 23.48 -24.89 26.20
CA ASN A 300 23.08 -25.59 24.98
C ASN A 300 22.53 -27.01 25.20
N SER A 301 22.63 -27.55 26.42
CA SER A 301 22.04 -28.83 26.80
C SER A 301 21.85 -28.92 28.33
N LEU A 302 21.02 -29.87 28.77
CA LEU A 302 20.89 -30.20 30.19
C LEU A 302 22.23 -30.65 30.78
N GLU A 303 23.11 -31.29 29.99
CA GLU A 303 24.46 -31.67 30.39
C GLU A 303 25.32 -30.47 30.80
N SER A 304 25.28 -29.37 30.02
CA SER A 304 26.02 -28.14 30.36
C SER A 304 25.52 -27.47 31.65
N VAL A 305 24.25 -27.66 32.01
CA VAL A 305 23.69 -27.21 33.31
C VAL A 305 24.22 -28.08 34.45
N PHE A 306 24.28 -29.40 34.26
CA PHE A 306 24.83 -30.33 35.27
C PHE A 306 26.31 -30.12 35.50
N ASP A 307 27.12 -29.96 34.42
CA ASP A 307 28.55 -29.66 34.51
C ASP A 307 28.84 -28.34 35.26
N ALA A 308 28.01 -27.33 35.07
CA ALA A 308 28.14 -26.08 35.83
C ALA A 308 27.83 -26.25 37.32
N LEU A 309 26.79 -27.02 37.66
CA LEU A 309 26.42 -27.33 39.04
C LEU A 309 27.42 -28.23 39.77
N GLU A 310 28.11 -29.15 39.07
CA GLU A 310 29.16 -29.96 39.63
C GLU A 310 30.44 -29.16 39.93
N LYS A 311 30.77 -28.15 39.08
CA LYS A 311 31.90 -27.25 39.30
C LYS A 311 31.73 -26.28 40.47
N GLU A 312 30.48 -25.96 40.89
CA GLU A 312 30.22 -25.13 42.03
C GLU A 312 30.24 -25.93 43.38
N ARG A 313 30.32 -27.28 43.33
CA ARG A 313 30.32 -28.17 44.52
C ARG A 313 31.70 -28.72 44.84
N GLY A 314 32.72 -28.44 44.09
CA GLY A 314 34.12 -28.82 44.32
C GLY A 314 34.97 -27.63 44.75
#